data_0b366e80479bfd672e4f9cb6213cd98d
#
_entry.id   0b366e80479bfd672e4f9cb6213cd98d
#
_cell.length_a   1.000
_cell.length_b   1.000
_cell.length_c   1.000
_cell.angle_alpha   90.00
_cell.angle_beta   90.00
_cell.angle_gamma   90.00
#
_symmetry.space_group_name_H-M   'P 1'
#
loop_
_entity.id
_entity.type
_entity.pdbx_description
1 polymer ?
#
loop_
_entity_poly.entity_id
_entity_poly.type
_entity_poly.pdbx_seq_one_letter_code
_entity_poly.pdbx_strand_id
1 'polypeptide(L)'
;MKKLIPLLILFSACTKDEVVVPQKEYTFSIDSVLTRNGTQSLPKDQNGLYHLKIVVNGTSQSHRVIGRILVNGKEPYPNEKVNFESNLYWWLRKGDTTATITQAYVNYFTGQYTIINLPPMIANKDELVPTTNGSSYSGKGGEINTVIAPIREMIGDTMILKAYHYRSNKTIFTKIIL
;
A
#
# COMPACT_ATOMS: atom_id res chain seq x y z
N MET A 1 -63.56 21.76 52.45
CA MET A 1 -62.68 22.42 51.52
C MET A 1 -61.36 21.66 51.49
N LYS A 2 -61.19 20.79 50.45
CA LYS A 2 -59.95 19.99 50.26
C LYS A 2 -59.03 20.75 49.31
N LYS A 3 -57.86 21.15 49.79
CA LYS A 3 -56.81 21.83 48.98
C LYS A 3 -56.00 20.75 48.23
N LEU A 4 -56.14 20.70 46.91
CA LEU A 4 -55.26 19.93 46.03
C LEU A 4 -53.94 20.70 45.89
N ILE A 5 -52.80 20.07 46.24
CA ILE A 5 -51.45 20.55 45.99
C ILE A 5 -50.99 19.93 44.66
N PRO A 6 -50.67 20.70 43.62
CA PRO A 6 -50.14 20.13 42.40
C PRO A 6 -48.67 19.72 42.63
N LEU A 7 -48.40 18.40 42.42
CA LEU A 7 -47.07 17.82 42.44
C LEU A 7 -46.32 18.21 41.14
N LEU A 8 -45.43 19.17 41.23
CA LEU A 8 -44.58 19.57 40.11
C LEU A 8 -43.48 18.55 39.92
N ILE A 9 -43.61 17.67 38.92
CA ILE A 9 -42.58 16.69 38.54
C ILE A 9 -41.57 17.42 37.66
N LEU A 10 -40.40 17.75 38.23
CA LEU A 10 -39.24 18.24 37.49
C LEU A 10 -38.58 17.06 36.74
N PHE A 11 -38.87 16.97 35.45
CA PHE A 11 -38.08 16.13 34.56
C PHE A 11 -36.71 16.81 34.34
N SER A 12 -35.71 16.43 35.09
CA SER A 12 -34.32 16.72 34.73
C SER A 12 -33.97 15.88 33.50
N ALA A 13 -34.03 16.50 32.32
CA ALA A 13 -33.48 15.95 31.10
C ALA A 13 -31.96 15.86 31.27
N CYS A 14 -31.46 14.67 31.58
CA CYS A 14 -30.04 14.36 31.40
C CYS A 14 -29.73 14.42 29.92
N THR A 15 -29.27 15.55 29.44
CA THR A 15 -28.60 15.62 28.14
C THR A 15 -27.32 14.82 28.27
N LYS A 16 -27.29 13.60 27.73
CA LYS A 16 -26.03 12.90 27.50
C LYS A 16 -25.25 13.79 26.51
N ASP A 17 -24.23 14.47 27.02
CA ASP A 17 -23.22 15.06 26.14
C ASP A 17 -22.65 13.91 25.29
N GLU A 18 -23.06 13.84 24.05
CA GLU A 18 -22.44 12.94 23.07
C GLU A 18 -20.97 13.38 22.99
N VAL A 19 -20.10 12.55 23.53
CA VAL A 19 -18.65 12.73 23.37
C VAL A 19 -18.38 12.56 21.89
N VAL A 20 -18.30 13.67 21.17
CA VAL A 20 -17.89 13.70 19.77
C VAL A 20 -16.44 13.26 19.72
N VAL A 21 -16.21 11.97 19.48
CA VAL A 21 -14.87 11.45 19.26
C VAL A 21 -14.36 12.08 17.95
N PRO A 22 -13.27 12.86 17.97
CA PRO A 22 -12.76 13.48 16.77
C PRO A 22 -12.47 12.40 15.72
N GLN A 23 -13.07 12.56 14.55
CA GLN A 23 -12.85 11.63 13.45
C GLN A 23 -11.39 11.77 12.98
N LYS A 24 -10.64 10.66 13.02
CA LYS A 24 -9.27 10.63 12.53
C LYS A 24 -9.24 10.85 11.03
N GLU A 25 -8.51 11.86 10.58
CA GLU A 25 -8.27 12.09 9.16
C GLU A 25 -7.00 11.33 8.74
N TYR A 26 -7.11 10.50 7.70
CA TYR A 26 -5.98 9.75 7.17
C TYR A 26 -5.46 10.41 5.90
N THR A 27 -4.16 10.66 5.87
CA THR A 27 -3.44 11.08 4.67
C THR A 27 -2.64 9.89 4.15
N PHE A 28 -2.84 9.58 2.86
CA PHE A 28 -2.13 8.51 2.17
C PHE A 28 -1.46 9.07 0.91
N SER A 29 -0.18 8.79 0.71
CA SER A 29 0.61 9.25 -0.43
C SER A 29 1.52 8.16 -0.97
N ILE A 30 1.85 8.25 -2.27
CA ILE A 30 2.99 7.56 -2.88
C ILE A 30 4.07 8.63 -3.09
N ASP A 31 5.17 8.47 -2.38
CA ASP A 31 6.21 9.49 -2.28
C ASP A 31 7.27 9.34 -3.37
N SER A 32 7.68 8.10 -3.66
CA SER A 32 8.74 7.83 -4.62
C SER A 32 8.71 6.42 -5.22
N VAL A 33 9.30 6.33 -6.41
CA VAL A 33 9.71 5.07 -7.04
C VAL A 33 11.24 5.06 -7.02
N LEU A 34 11.85 4.01 -6.47
CA LEU A 34 13.29 3.92 -6.32
C LEU A 34 13.93 3.21 -7.51
N THR A 35 15.19 3.56 -7.77
CA THR A 35 16.05 2.81 -8.71
C THR A 35 16.21 1.35 -8.27
N ARG A 36 16.73 0.50 -9.15
CA ARG A 36 16.98 -0.92 -8.87
C ARG A 36 17.76 -1.15 -7.57
N ASN A 37 18.72 -0.29 -7.27
CA ASN A 37 19.55 -0.41 -6.05
C ASN A 37 18.79 0.05 -4.78
N GLY A 38 17.58 0.57 -4.92
CA GLY A 38 16.78 1.05 -3.81
C GLY A 38 17.34 2.28 -3.08
N THR A 39 18.32 2.95 -3.67
CA THR A 39 19.06 4.06 -3.02
C THR A 39 18.65 5.44 -3.50
N GLN A 40 18.13 5.55 -4.72
CA GLN A 40 17.79 6.83 -5.32
C GLN A 40 16.33 6.83 -5.79
N SER A 41 15.63 7.93 -5.55
CA SER A 41 14.32 8.18 -6.12
C SER A 41 14.46 8.54 -7.60
N LEU A 42 13.60 7.95 -8.43
CA LEU A 42 13.47 8.37 -9.83
C LEU A 42 12.89 9.79 -9.87
N PRO A 43 13.41 10.67 -10.73
CA PRO A 43 12.81 11.97 -10.95
C PRO A 43 11.46 11.81 -11.66
N LYS A 44 10.54 12.73 -11.38
CA LYS A 44 9.33 12.91 -12.19
C LYS A 44 9.60 13.90 -13.30
N ASP A 45 9.03 13.66 -14.47
CA ASP A 45 9.02 14.63 -15.55
C ASP A 45 8.02 15.77 -15.29
N GLN A 46 7.92 16.70 -16.25
CA GLN A 46 7.01 17.86 -16.17
C GLN A 46 5.53 17.47 -16.05
N ASN A 47 5.16 16.24 -16.45
CA ASN A 47 3.82 15.69 -16.37
C ASN A 47 3.60 14.87 -15.08
N GLY A 48 4.59 14.81 -14.20
CA GLY A 48 4.54 14.05 -12.95
C GLY A 48 4.73 12.54 -13.12
N LEU A 49 5.24 12.10 -14.29
CA LEU A 49 5.48 10.69 -14.60
C LEU A 49 6.88 10.26 -14.18
N TYR A 50 7.00 9.06 -13.65
CA TYR A 50 8.30 8.41 -13.45
C TYR A 50 8.74 7.74 -14.75
N HIS A 51 10.06 7.78 -15.04
CA HIS A 51 10.66 7.07 -16.15
C HIS A 51 11.59 5.99 -15.58
N LEU A 52 11.25 4.73 -15.83
CA LEU A 52 11.98 3.59 -15.32
C LEU A 52 12.73 2.92 -16.47
N LYS A 53 14.05 2.86 -16.35
CA LYS A 53 14.87 2.18 -17.34
C LYS A 53 14.98 0.70 -17.02
N ILE A 54 14.37 -0.14 -17.84
CA ILE A 54 14.51 -1.59 -17.77
C ILE A 54 15.84 -1.98 -18.42
N VAL A 55 16.69 -2.72 -17.69
CA VAL A 55 17.96 -3.21 -18.21
C VAL A 55 17.73 -4.49 -18.99
N VAL A 56 18.11 -4.49 -20.26
CA VAL A 56 17.82 -5.56 -21.23
C VAL A 56 18.56 -6.87 -20.91
N ASN A 57 19.69 -6.80 -20.19
CA ASN A 57 20.52 -7.96 -19.92
C ASN A 57 20.20 -8.53 -18.53
N GLY A 58 19.31 -9.50 -18.47
CA GLY A 58 19.10 -10.27 -17.25
C GLY A 58 17.67 -10.41 -16.78
N THR A 59 17.56 -11.07 -15.69
CA THR A 59 16.37 -11.39 -14.91
C THR A 59 15.52 -10.17 -14.59
N SER A 60 14.26 -10.40 -14.27
CA SER A 60 13.31 -9.41 -13.79
C SER A 60 13.94 -8.43 -12.80
N GLN A 61 13.67 -7.15 -12.99
CA GLN A 61 14.20 -6.10 -12.13
C GLN A 61 13.10 -5.65 -11.19
N SER A 62 13.38 -5.76 -9.90
CA SER A 62 12.47 -5.25 -8.89
C SER A 62 12.85 -3.83 -8.50
N HIS A 63 11.86 -2.96 -8.44
CA HIS A 63 11.99 -1.59 -7.99
C HIS A 63 11.07 -1.38 -6.81
N ARG A 64 11.52 -0.62 -5.82
CA ARG A 64 10.72 -0.33 -4.64
C ARG A 64 9.90 0.94 -4.87
N VAL A 65 8.63 0.88 -4.48
CA VAL A 65 7.75 2.05 -4.41
C VAL A 65 7.51 2.36 -2.94
N ILE A 66 7.72 3.60 -2.55
CA ILE A 66 7.58 4.06 -1.18
C ILE A 66 6.40 5.02 -1.10
N GLY A 67 5.60 4.84 -0.07
CA GLY A 67 4.51 5.72 0.30
C GLY A 67 4.44 5.94 1.79
N ARG A 68 3.42 6.66 2.24
CA ARG A 68 3.22 6.97 3.64
C ARG A 68 1.75 7.10 4.01
N ILE A 69 1.43 6.65 5.24
CA ILE A 69 0.14 6.91 5.88
C ILE A 69 0.38 7.74 7.14
N LEU A 70 -0.33 8.86 7.24
CA LEU A 70 -0.32 9.71 8.41
C LEU A 70 -1.75 9.92 8.91
N VAL A 71 -1.90 10.13 10.21
CA VAL A 71 -3.14 10.59 10.83
C VAL A 71 -3.02 12.08 11.11
N ASN A 72 -4.08 12.82 10.82
CA ASN A 72 -4.15 14.27 10.96
C ASN A 72 -2.97 15.00 10.29
N GLY A 73 -2.47 14.42 9.19
CA GLY A 73 -1.38 14.96 8.39
C GLY A 73 0.02 14.94 9.01
N LYS A 74 0.17 14.41 10.23
CA LYS A 74 1.44 14.49 10.98
C LYS A 74 1.87 13.19 11.64
N GLU A 75 0.94 12.47 12.25
CA GLU A 75 1.27 11.29 13.05
C GLU A 75 1.41 10.04 12.18
N PRO A 76 2.53 9.32 12.26
CA PRO A 76 2.66 8.02 11.60
C PRO A 76 1.58 7.05 12.04
N TYR A 77 1.03 6.30 11.09
CA TYR A 77 0.04 5.28 11.41
C TYR A 77 0.52 3.88 11.00
N PRO A 78 1.01 3.09 11.95
CA PRO A 78 1.55 1.76 11.69
C PRO A 78 0.45 0.70 11.52
N ASN A 79 0.84 -0.43 10.91
CA ASN A 79 0.02 -1.64 10.72
C ASN A 79 -1.23 -1.44 9.87
N GLU A 80 -1.26 -0.41 9.03
CA GLU A 80 -2.34 -0.20 8.07
C GLU A 80 -2.02 -0.92 6.74
N LYS A 81 -3.01 -1.66 6.27
CA LYS A 81 -2.91 -2.40 5.02
C LYS A 81 -3.21 -1.50 3.83
N VAL A 82 -2.33 -1.52 2.85
CA VAL A 82 -2.55 -0.93 1.52
C VAL A 82 -2.51 -2.04 0.49
N ASN A 83 -3.51 -2.07 -0.37
CA ASN A 83 -3.55 -2.98 -1.50
C ASN A 83 -2.99 -2.29 -2.74
N PHE A 84 -2.24 -3.06 -3.55
CA PHE A 84 -1.62 -2.59 -4.77
C PHE A 84 -2.05 -3.45 -5.95
N GLU A 85 -2.31 -2.80 -7.07
CA GLU A 85 -2.65 -3.41 -8.34
C GLU A 85 -1.88 -2.70 -9.45
N SER A 86 -1.57 -3.42 -10.53
CA SER A 86 -0.98 -2.87 -11.74
C SER A 86 -1.83 -3.30 -12.94
N ASN A 87 -1.84 -2.48 -13.98
CA ASN A 87 -2.44 -2.82 -15.27
C ASN A 87 -1.59 -3.81 -16.08
N LEU A 88 -0.34 -4.08 -15.66
CA LEU A 88 0.58 -4.95 -16.37
C LEU A 88 0.76 -6.28 -15.63
N TYR A 89 0.74 -7.35 -16.42
CA TYR A 89 0.92 -8.71 -15.98
C TYR A 89 1.92 -9.40 -16.88
N TRP A 90 2.66 -10.39 -16.36
CA TRP A 90 3.44 -11.29 -17.16
C TRP A 90 2.82 -12.68 -17.17
N TRP A 91 3.07 -13.41 -18.23
CA TRP A 91 2.51 -14.74 -18.42
C TRP A 91 3.47 -15.78 -17.86
N LEU A 92 3.03 -16.57 -16.90
CA LEU A 92 3.73 -17.75 -16.42
C LEU A 92 3.10 -18.97 -17.09
N ARG A 93 3.88 -19.65 -17.90
CA ARG A 93 3.42 -20.86 -18.61
C ARG A 93 3.61 -22.09 -17.73
N LYS A 94 2.75 -23.10 -17.91
CA LYS A 94 2.94 -24.39 -17.29
C LYS A 94 4.33 -24.95 -17.63
N GLY A 95 5.08 -25.33 -16.60
CA GLY A 95 6.45 -25.81 -16.73
C GLY A 95 7.53 -24.76 -16.55
N ASP A 96 7.19 -23.47 -16.57
CA ASP A 96 8.14 -22.41 -16.27
C ASP A 96 8.62 -22.50 -14.81
N THR A 97 9.89 -22.20 -14.59
CA THR A 97 10.44 -22.13 -13.24
C THR A 97 10.29 -20.70 -12.72
N THR A 98 9.62 -20.55 -11.59
CA THR A 98 9.54 -19.24 -10.93
C THR A 98 10.89 -18.84 -10.38
N ALA A 99 11.12 -17.53 -10.22
CA ALA A 99 12.28 -17.06 -9.47
C ALA A 99 12.10 -17.37 -7.97
N THR A 100 13.22 -17.41 -7.25
CA THR A 100 13.20 -17.45 -5.79
C THR A 100 12.40 -16.28 -5.25
N ILE A 101 11.36 -16.57 -4.45
CA ILE A 101 10.53 -15.53 -3.83
C ILE A 101 11.11 -15.21 -2.47
N THR A 102 11.53 -13.95 -2.29
CA THR A 102 11.92 -13.43 -0.99
C THR A 102 10.70 -12.90 -0.27
N GLN A 103 10.36 -13.47 0.88
CA GLN A 103 9.28 -12.98 1.73
C GLN A 103 9.87 -12.39 3.01
N ALA A 104 9.43 -11.19 3.35
CA ALA A 104 9.77 -10.55 4.61
C ALA A 104 8.57 -10.65 5.56
N TYR A 105 8.80 -11.26 6.71
CA TYR A 105 7.83 -11.29 7.81
C TYR A 105 8.26 -10.28 8.87
N VAL A 106 7.32 -9.46 9.28
CA VAL A 106 7.53 -8.50 10.37
C VAL A 106 6.86 -9.02 11.63
N ASN A 107 7.64 -9.23 12.66
CA ASN A 107 7.06 -9.44 14.00
C ASN A 107 6.62 -8.08 14.54
N TYR A 108 5.32 -7.84 14.54
CA TYR A 108 4.75 -6.54 14.95
C TYR A 108 4.98 -6.19 16.43
N PHE A 109 5.22 -7.17 17.27
CA PHE A 109 5.49 -6.94 18.70
C PHE A 109 6.95 -6.54 18.95
N THR A 110 7.88 -7.15 18.23
CA THR A 110 9.33 -6.91 18.43
C THR A 110 9.94 -5.97 17.40
N GLY A 111 9.25 -5.74 16.28
CA GLY A 111 9.77 -4.99 15.12
C GLY A 111 10.87 -5.73 14.35
N GLN A 112 11.08 -7.01 14.63
CA GLN A 112 12.07 -7.82 13.92
C GLN A 112 11.58 -8.25 12.55
N TYR A 113 12.49 -8.22 11.58
CA TYR A 113 12.28 -8.75 10.23
C TYR A 113 12.90 -10.14 10.12
N THR A 114 12.12 -11.07 9.60
CA THR A 114 12.62 -12.38 9.16
C THR A 114 12.48 -12.45 7.65
N ILE A 115 13.59 -12.66 6.95
CA ILE A 115 13.60 -12.84 5.49
C ILE A 115 13.68 -14.34 5.22
N ILE A 116 12.70 -14.85 4.48
CA ILE A 116 12.65 -16.23 4.03
C ILE A 116 12.72 -16.24 2.51
N ASN A 117 13.69 -16.97 1.98
CA ASN A 117 13.79 -17.24 0.56
C ASN A 117 13.09 -18.58 0.27
N LEU A 118 11.97 -18.54 -0.42
CA LEU A 118 11.31 -19.73 -0.90
C LEU A 118 12.03 -20.24 -2.15
N PRO A 119 12.23 -21.57 -2.28
CA PRO A 119 12.86 -22.12 -3.47
C PRO A 119 12.01 -21.84 -4.71
N PRO A 120 12.63 -21.83 -5.90
CA PRO A 120 11.88 -21.77 -7.15
C PRO A 120 10.90 -22.92 -7.25
N MET A 121 9.72 -22.62 -7.76
CA MET A 121 8.67 -23.61 -8.01
C MET A 121 8.45 -23.75 -9.51
N ILE A 122 8.04 -24.93 -9.93
CA ILE A 122 7.62 -25.18 -11.31
C ILE A 122 6.13 -24.84 -11.39
N ALA A 123 5.76 -23.99 -12.34
CA ALA A 123 4.37 -23.64 -12.59
C ALA A 123 3.57 -24.86 -13.04
N ASN A 124 2.50 -25.17 -12.34
CA ASN A 124 1.65 -26.31 -12.62
C ASN A 124 0.54 -26.02 -13.65
N LYS A 125 0.32 -24.74 -13.95
CA LYS A 125 -0.68 -24.24 -14.91
C LYS A 125 -0.21 -22.90 -15.48
N ASP A 126 -0.86 -22.49 -16.56
CA ASP A 126 -0.72 -21.14 -17.09
C ASP A 126 -1.41 -20.15 -16.17
N GLU A 127 -0.74 -19.03 -15.85
CA GLU A 127 -1.33 -17.96 -15.05
C GLU A 127 -0.78 -16.59 -15.40
N LEU A 128 -1.58 -15.55 -15.14
CA LEU A 128 -1.15 -14.17 -15.20
C LEU A 128 -0.60 -13.77 -13.83
N VAL A 129 0.65 -13.31 -13.82
CA VAL A 129 1.33 -12.85 -12.62
C VAL A 129 1.38 -11.33 -12.60
N PRO A 130 0.85 -10.70 -11.56
CA PRO A 130 0.91 -9.22 -11.45
C PRO A 130 2.35 -8.75 -11.30
N THR A 131 2.65 -7.59 -11.89
CA THR A 131 3.98 -6.96 -11.80
C THR A 131 4.21 -6.25 -10.47
N THR A 132 3.29 -6.32 -9.53
CA THR A 132 3.40 -5.70 -8.22
C THR A 132 2.95 -6.64 -7.11
N ASN A 133 3.49 -6.45 -5.90
CA ASN A 133 2.96 -7.14 -4.72
C ASN A 133 1.53 -6.67 -4.44
N GLY A 134 0.64 -7.60 -4.10
CA GLY A 134 -0.78 -7.32 -3.90
C GLY A 134 -1.09 -6.50 -2.65
N SER A 135 -0.23 -6.49 -1.65
CA SER A 135 -0.45 -5.70 -0.42
C SER A 135 0.83 -5.45 0.37
N SER A 136 0.80 -4.40 1.17
CA SER A 136 1.84 -4.05 2.14
C SER A 136 1.19 -3.49 3.41
N TYR A 137 1.91 -3.55 4.52
CA TYR A 137 1.51 -2.92 5.78
C TYR A 137 2.46 -1.77 6.10
N SER A 138 1.91 -0.68 6.66
CA SER A 138 2.72 0.45 7.08
C SER A 138 3.61 0.10 8.27
N GLY A 139 4.86 0.55 8.24
CA GLY A 139 5.82 0.43 9.33
C GLY A 139 5.59 1.43 10.46
N LYS A 140 6.50 1.45 11.45
CA LYS A 140 6.41 2.32 12.63
C LYS A 140 6.39 3.82 12.30
N GLY A 141 7.05 4.23 11.21
CA GLY A 141 7.05 5.61 10.71
C GLY A 141 5.91 5.91 9.74
N GLY A 142 4.92 5.01 9.60
CA GLY A 142 3.83 5.14 8.64
C GLY A 142 4.24 4.83 7.19
N GLU A 143 5.51 4.44 6.96
CA GLU A 143 6.04 4.13 5.64
C GLU A 143 5.41 2.85 5.08
N ILE A 144 5.11 2.87 3.79
CA ILE A 144 4.59 1.76 3.03
C ILE A 144 5.58 1.44 1.93
N ASN A 145 5.85 0.16 1.73
CA ASN A 145 6.74 -0.30 0.68
C ASN A 145 6.02 -1.37 -0.15
N THR A 146 6.04 -1.21 -1.47
CA THR A 146 5.72 -2.28 -2.39
C THR A 146 6.83 -2.44 -3.42
N VAL A 147 6.83 -3.57 -4.10
CA VAL A 147 7.79 -3.87 -5.16
C VAL A 147 7.03 -3.96 -6.47
N ILE A 148 7.58 -3.33 -7.50
CA ILE A 148 7.17 -3.53 -8.89
C ILE A 148 8.28 -4.26 -9.63
N ALA A 149 7.92 -5.20 -10.49
CA ALA A 149 8.86 -6.04 -11.24
C ALA A 149 8.46 -6.11 -12.71
N PRO A 150 8.63 -5.02 -13.47
CA PRO A 150 8.40 -5.04 -14.92
C PRO A 150 9.42 -5.91 -15.61
N ILE A 151 9.02 -6.48 -16.74
CA ILE A 151 9.89 -7.32 -17.59
C ILE A 151 10.21 -6.61 -18.90
N ARG A 152 11.21 -7.13 -19.62
CA ARG A 152 11.72 -6.56 -20.87
C ARG A 152 10.65 -6.31 -21.92
N GLU A 153 9.69 -7.21 -22.02
CA GLU A 153 8.60 -7.17 -23.00
C GLU A 153 7.64 -6.00 -22.77
N MET A 154 7.73 -5.32 -21.63
CA MET A 154 6.93 -4.15 -21.26
C MET A 154 7.61 -2.82 -21.57
N ILE A 155 8.81 -2.85 -22.20
CA ILE A 155 9.51 -1.62 -22.60
C ILE A 155 8.64 -0.84 -23.61
N GLY A 156 8.38 0.42 -23.30
CA GLY A 156 7.50 1.29 -24.07
C GLY A 156 6.07 1.36 -23.54
N ASP A 157 5.69 0.50 -22.62
CA ASP A 157 4.38 0.55 -21.95
C ASP A 157 4.36 1.59 -20.83
N THR A 158 3.14 1.94 -20.43
CA THR A 158 2.89 2.74 -19.23
C THR A 158 2.29 1.85 -18.15
N MET A 159 3.05 1.63 -17.08
CA MET A 159 2.53 0.99 -15.88
C MET A 159 1.69 1.98 -15.08
N ILE A 160 0.47 1.59 -14.76
CA ILE A 160 -0.41 2.32 -13.85
C ILE A 160 -0.47 1.52 -12.55
N LEU A 161 0.26 1.99 -11.55
CA LEU A 161 0.22 1.43 -10.21
C LEU A 161 -0.93 2.09 -9.45
N LYS A 162 -1.91 1.29 -9.05
CA LYS A 162 -3.03 1.68 -8.19
C LYS A 162 -2.72 1.25 -6.77
N ALA A 163 -2.81 2.17 -5.83
CA ALA A 163 -2.68 1.91 -4.41
C ALA A 163 -3.97 2.31 -3.70
N TYR A 164 -4.53 1.39 -2.91
CA TYR A 164 -5.79 1.60 -2.21
C TYR A 164 -5.64 1.38 -0.70
N HIS A 165 -5.98 2.41 0.08
CA HIS A 165 -6.01 2.36 1.53
C HIS A 165 -7.47 2.32 2.02
N TYR A 166 -7.88 1.18 2.60
CA TYR A 166 -9.28 0.91 2.94
C TYR A 166 -9.84 1.90 3.96
N ARG A 167 -9.12 2.17 5.05
CA ARG A 167 -9.63 2.99 6.16
C ARG A 167 -9.87 4.45 5.77
N SER A 168 -9.06 5.02 4.89
CA SER A 168 -9.28 6.36 4.35
C SER A 168 -10.19 6.39 3.14
N ASN A 169 -10.54 5.22 2.59
CA ASN A 169 -11.23 5.06 1.30
C ASN A 169 -10.55 5.84 0.15
N LYS A 170 -9.22 5.96 0.21
CA LYS A 170 -8.43 6.69 -0.78
C LYS A 170 -7.75 5.74 -1.76
N THR A 171 -7.82 6.10 -3.04
CA THR A 171 -7.09 5.44 -4.12
C THR A 171 -6.12 6.45 -4.74
N ILE A 172 -4.88 6.01 -4.96
CA ILE A 172 -3.84 6.78 -5.64
C ILE A 172 -3.39 6.01 -6.86
N PHE A 173 -3.20 6.75 -7.96
CA PHE A 173 -2.64 6.22 -9.19
C PHE A 173 -1.27 6.84 -9.44
N THR A 174 -0.28 5.99 -9.69
CA THR A 174 1.07 6.40 -10.05
C THR A 174 1.39 5.84 -11.42
N LYS A 175 1.79 6.71 -12.34
CA LYS A 175 2.16 6.33 -13.71
C LYS A 175 3.67 6.24 -13.85
N ILE A 176 4.13 5.15 -14.44
CA ILE A 176 5.54 4.84 -14.63
C ILE A 176 5.73 4.43 -16.10
N ILE A 177 6.52 5.18 -16.83
CA ILE A 177 6.93 4.84 -18.20
C ILE A 177 8.06 3.81 -18.11
N LEU A 178 7.93 2.71 -18.84
CA LEU A 178 8.85 1.58 -18.84
C LEU A 178 9.78 1.57 -20.04
#